data_45184272ca9c56b2b12baba2726fe6bf
#
_entry.id   45184272ca9c56b2b12baba2726fe6bf
#
_cell.length_a   1.000
_cell.length_b   1.000
_cell.length_c   1.000
_cell.angle_alpha   90.00
_cell.angle_beta   90.00
_cell.angle_gamma   90.00
#
_symmetry.space_group_name_H-M   'P 1'
#
loop_
_entity.id
_entity.type
_entity.pdbx_description
1 polymer ?
#
loop_
_entity_poly.entity_id
_entity_poly.type
_entity_poly.pdbx_seq_one_letter_code
_entity_poly.pdbx_strand_id
1 'polypeptide(L)' 'MTKKALLNIKEFCDYLGIGQTKARELLRGNNGFGIQIGNRWYANKNKLDAWINNESN' A
#
# COMPACT_ATOMS: atom_id res chain seq x y z
N MET A 1 -13.51 17.66 0.12
CA MET A 1 -13.14 16.56 0.53
C MET A 1 -11.94 15.99 0.01
N THR A 2 -11.10 15.65 0.78
CA THR A 2 -9.86 15.24 0.35
C THR A 2 -9.79 13.75 0.30
N LYS A 3 -9.28 13.20 -0.75
CA LYS A 3 -9.00 11.82 -0.81
C LYS A 3 -7.58 11.63 -0.46
N LYS A 4 -7.27 10.66 0.36
CA LYS A 4 -5.91 10.33 0.65
C LYS A 4 -5.29 9.65 -0.55
N ALA A 5 -4.20 10.19 -1.05
CA ALA A 5 -3.45 9.55 -2.10
C ALA A 5 -2.53 8.47 -1.54
N LEU A 6 -2.19 8.57 -0.26
CA LEU A 6 -1.29 7.62 0.40
C LEU A 6 -1.99 6.98 1.59
N LEU A 7 -1.73 5.69 1.79
CA LEU A 7 -2.26 4.93 2.91
C LEU A 7 -1.10 4.61 3.85
N ASN A 8 -1.29 4.80 5.15
CA ASN A 8 -0.27 4.37 6.10
C ASN A 8 -0.38 2.85 6.28
N ILE A 9 0.51 2.26 7.09
CA ILE A 9 0.54 0.81 7.24
C ILE A 9 -0.79 0.28 7.75
N LYS A 10 -1.36 0.95 8.74
CA LYS A 10 -2.62 0.50 9.31
C LYS A 10 -3.73 0.54 8.28
N GLU A 11 -3.82 1.64 7.55
CA GLU A 11 -4.84 1.78 6.51
C GLU A 11 -4.62 0.76 5.39
N PHE A 12 -3.37 0.52 5.05
CA PHE A 12 -3.02 -0.44 4.02
C PHE A 12 -3.45 -1.85 4.45
N CYS A 13 -3.19 -2.21 5.70
CA CYS A 13 -3.62 -3.50 6.24
C CYS A 13 -5.13 -3.65 6.15
N ASP A 14 -5.86 -2.63 6.57
CA ASP A 14 -7.32 -2.66 6.54
C ASP A 14 -7.83 -2.74 5.11
N TYR A 15 -7.19 -2.01 4.22
CA TYR A 15 -7.61 -1.96 2.83
C TYR A 15 -7.51 -3.33 2.16
N LEU A 16 -6.46 -4.08 2.47
CA LEU A 16 -6.23 -5.39 1.88
C LEU A 16 -6.70 -6.54 2.77
N GLY A 17 -6.98 -6.26 4.03
CA GLY A 17 -7.37 -7.30 4.96
C GLY A 17 -6.23 -8.23 5.33
N ILE A 18 -5.02 -7.68 5.49
CA ILE A 18 -3.83 -8.48 5.79
C ILE A 18 -3.19 -7.99 7.08
N GLY A 19 -2.27 -8.80 7.61
CA GLY A 19 -1.53 -8.43 8.80
C GLY A 19 -0.41 -7.44 8.51
N GLN A 20 0.11 -6.82 9.57
CA GLN A 20 1.16 -5.81 9.42
C GLN A 20 2.45 -6.38 8.85
N THR A 21 2.80 -7.58 9.24
CA THR A 21 4.02 -8.20 8.73
C THR A 21 3.96 -8.35 7.22
N LYS A 22 2.82 -8.84 6.72
CA LYS A 22 2.65 -9.01 5.29
C LYS A 22 2.60 -7.66 4.58
N ALA A 23 1.93 -6.68 5.22
CA ALA A 23 1.84 -5.35 4.66
C ALA A 23 3.22 -4.74 4.48
N ARG A 24 4.08 -4.86 5.50
CA ARG A 24 5.43 -4.32 5.42
C ARG A 24 6.23 -4.98 4.31
N GLU A 25 6.10 -6.29 4.19
CA GLU A 25 6.80 -7.00 3.12
C GLU A 25 6.39 -6.50 1.75
N LEU A 26 5.10 -6.28 1.57
CA LEU A 26 4.61 -5.78 0.29
C LEU A 26 5.10 -4.36 0.02
N LEU A 27 5.10 -3.52 1.03
CA LEU A 27 5.54 -2.13 0.85
C LEU A 27 7.03 -2.04 0.57
N ARG A 28 7.82 -2.91 1.17
CA ARG A 28 9.27 -2.90 1.00
C ARG A 28 9.70 -3.61 -0.27
N GLY A 29 8.81 -4.37 -0.87
CA GLY A 29 9.11 -5.04 -2.11
C GLY A 29 9.01 -4.10 -3.29
N ASN A 30 9.39 -4.60 -4.47
CA ASN A 30 9.37 -3.79 -5.67
C ASN A 30 8.05 -3.89 -6.40
N ASN A 31 6.99 -3.54 -5.72
CA ASN A 31 5.66 -3.65 -6.31
C ASN A 31 5.18 -2.33 -6.93
N GLY A 32 5.93 -1.28 -6.72
CA GLY A 32 5.62 0.00 -7.35
C GLY A 32 4.71 0.91 -6.57
N PHE A 33 4.01 0.40 -5.57
CA PHE A 33 3.11 1.25 -4.80
C PHE A 33 3.66 1.66 -3.44
N GLY A 34 4.74 1.05 -2.99
CA GLY A 34 5.33 1.39 -1.70
C GLY A 34 6.16 2.66 -1.78
N ILE A 35 5.98 3.55 -0.84
CA ILE A 35 6.70 4.81 -0.78
C ILE A 35 7.23 4.98 0.63
N GLN A 36 8.51 5.29 0.77
CA GLN A 36 9.08 5.58 2.07
C GLN A 36 9.30 7.08 2.20
N ILE A 37 8.71 7.64 3.23
CA ILE A 37 8.88 9.05 3.53
C ILE A 37 9.41 9.15 4.95
N GLY A 38 10.65 9.57 5.09
CA GLY A 38 11.29 9.59 6.38
C GLY A 38 11.44 8.18 6.91
N ASN A 39 10.89 7.93 8.11
CA ASN A 39 10.95 6.61 8.71
C ASN A 39 9.68 5.81 8.52
N ARG A 40 8.78 6.30 7.70
CA ARG A 40 7.47 5.67 7.55
C ARG A 40 7.23 5.20 6.14
N TRP A 41 6.49 4.11 6.04
CA TRP A 41 6.11 3.55 4.75
C TRP A 41 4.66 3.88 4.45
N TYR A 42 4.40 4.17 3.19
CA TYR A 42 3.04 4.47 2.71
C TYR A 42 2.80 3.72 1.42
N ALA A 43 1.54 3.53 1.10
CA ALA A 43 1.16 2.93 -0.17
C ALA A 43 0.46 3.97 -1.03
N ASN A 44 0.87 4.07 -2.29
CA ASN A 44 0.19 4.94 -3.25
C ASN A 44 -1.10 4.25 -3.66
N LYS A 45 -2.23 4.84 -3.32
CA LYS A 45 -3.52 4.20 -3.53
C LYS A 45 -3.79 3.89 -5.00
N ASN A 46 -3.49 4.83 -5.88
CA ASN A 46 -3.73 4.61 -7.30
C ASN A 46 -2.91 3.47 -7.86
N LYS A 47 -1.64 3.42 -7.49
CA LYS A 47 -0.78 2.33 -7.95
C LYS A 47 -1.17 1.02 -7.31
N LEU A 48 -1.59 1.06 -6.05
CA LEU A 48 -2.05 -0.13 -5.37
C LEU A 48 -3.29 -0.71 -6.05
N ASP A 49 -4.23 0.14 -6.41
CA ASP A 49 -5.44 -0.31 -7.08
C ASP A 49 -5.11 -0.95 -8.44
N ALA A 50 -4.18 -0.36 -9.17
CA ALA A 50 -3.74 -0.94 -10.44
C ALA A 50 -3.06 -2.28 -10.24
N TRP A 51 -2.25 -2.39 -9.18
CA TRP A 51 -1.57 -3.64 -8.86
C TRP A 51 -2.60 -4.73 -8.54
N ILE A 52 -3.60 -4.39 -7.75
CA ILE A 52 -4.65 -5.33 -7.39
C ILE A 52 -5.39 -5.80 -8.64
N ASN A 53 -5.72 -4.89 -9.53
CA ASN A 53 -6.39 -5.26 -10.77
C ASN A 53 -5.56 -6.22 -11.60
N ASN A 54 -4.27 -5.96 -11.70
CA ASN A 54 -3.40 -6.84 -12.49
C ASN A 54 -3.27 -8.21 -11.85
N GLU A 55 -3.18 -8.26 -10.54
CA GLU A 55 -3.03 -9.54 -9.85
C GLU A 55 -4.32 -10.33 -9.84
N SER A 56 -5.45 -9.64 -9.89
CA SER A 56 -6.75 -10.30 -9.86
C SER A 56 -7.13 -10.92 -11.20
N ASN A 57 -6.48 -10.48 -12.24
CA ASN A 57 -6.73 -11.06 -13.55
C ASN A 57 -5.78 -12.21 -13.80
#